data_50fc49e6c77c9f20a8c8f9c2a57bd13d
#
_entry.id   50fc49e6c77c9f20a8c8f9c2a57bd13d
#
_cell.length_a   1.000
_cell.length_b   1.000
_cell.length_c   1.000
_cell.angle_alpha   90.00
_cell.angle_beta   90.00
_cell.angle_gamma   90.00
#
_symmetry.space_group_name_H-M   'P 1'
#
loop_
_entity.id
_entity.type
_entity.pdbx_description
1 polymer ?
#
loop_
_entity_poly.entity_id
_entity_poly.type
_entity_poly.pdbx_seq_one_letter_code
_entity_poly.pdbx_strand_id
1 'polypeptide(L)'
;MNKLYAFLAIGILSACGSSGIDGSWSDVEDADVGLEITGDKAKLTDGGFFITCPVEGPDQDVYTLACNDEGIEFFVYLRLDDGILKVVVDDEVRNFVRK
;
A
#
# COMPACT_ATOMS: atom_id res chain seq x y z
N MET A 1 2.77 -0.82 36.10
CA MET A 1 2.90 -0.92 35.81
C MET A 1 3.16 -0.97 35.08
N ASN A 2 3.15 -0.85 35.17
CA ASN A 2 3.31 -0.89 34.41
C ASN A 2 3.62 -0.97 33.53
N LYS A 3 3.57 -0.92 33.25
CA LYS A 3 3.70 -1.11 32.48
C LYS A 3 3.72 -1.12 31.57
N LEU A 4 3.47 -0.90 31.66
CA LEU A 4 3.38 -1.00 30.79
C LEU A 4 3.58 -0.71 29.96
N TYR A 5 3.62 -0.50 30.11
CA TYR A 5 3.77 -0.32 29.29
C TYR A 5 4.31 -0.38 28.41
N ALA A 6 4.12 -0.40 28.56
CA ALA A 6 4.49 -0.58 27.78
C ALA A 6 4.56 -0.79 26.92
N PHE A 7 4.21 -0.78 27.05
CA PHE A 7 4.08 -1.10 26.17
C PHE A 7 4.10 -0.82 25.27
N LEU A 8 3.86 -0.54 25.37
CA LEU A 8 3.77 -0.37 24.62
C LEU A 8 4.22 -0.23 23.82
N ALA A 9 4.20 -0.09 23.95
CA ALA A 9 4.50 -0.06 23.23
C ALA A 9 4.82 -0.14 22.42
N ILE A 10 4.70 -0.12 22.34
CA ILE A 10 4.76 -0.35 21.59
C ILE A 10 4.81 -0.26 20.71
N GLY A 11 4.59 -0.05 20.72
CA GLY A 11 4.41 0.00 19.90
C GLY A 11 4.51 0.35 19.14
N ILE A 12 4.57 0.61 19.21
CA ILE A 12 4.59 0.88 18.54
C ILE A 12 4.97 0.94 17.71
N LEU A 13 4.80 0.92 17.83
CA LEU A 13 4.96 0.88 17.04
C LEU A 13 5.13 1.00 16.22
N SER A 14 5.07 1.02 16.24
CA SER A 14 4.95 1.03 15.47
C SER A 14 5.00 1.33 14.78
N ALA A 15 5.08 1.72 14.96
CA ALA A 15 4.80 1.93 14.37
C ALA A 15 5.13 2.23 13.65
N CYS A 16 5.25 2.38 13.74
CA CYS A 16 5.64 2.58 13.07
C CYS A 16 5.64 2.68 11.90
N GLY A 17 5.93 3.29 11.81
CA GLY A 17 5.88 3.44 10.39
C GLY A 17 5.25 2.36 9.60
N SER A 18 4.88 1.36 10.17
CA SER A 18 4.22 0.35 9.39
C SER A 18 2.83 0.85 9.10
N SER A 19 2.61 1.16 7.87
CA SER A 19 1.26 1.35 7.42
C SER A 19 0.58 -0.01 7.48
N GLY A 20 -0.69 -0.06 7.80
CA GLY A 20 -1.42 -1.31 7.79
C GLY A 20 -1.47 -1.95 6.41
N ILE A 21 -0.87 -1.30 5.41
CA ILE A 21 -0.88 -1.81 4.04
C ILE A 21 0.44 -2.44 3.62
N ASP A 22 1.43 -2.50 4.53
CA ASP A 22 2.69 -3.16 4.20
C ASP A 22 2.45 -4.61 3.84
N GLY A 23 3.18 -5.11 2.86
CA GLY A 23 3.11 -6.51 2.47
C GLY A 23 2.91 -6.69 0.99
N SER A 24 2.62 -7.91 0.60
CA SER A 24 2.41 -8.28 -0.80
C SER A 24 0.93 -8.49 -1.06
N TRP A 25 0.46 -7.93 -2.15
CA TRP A 25 -0.96 -7.94 -2.51
C TRP A 25 -1.11 -8.42 -3.94
N SER A 26 -2.23 -9.05 -4.23
CA SER A 26 -2.53 -9.56 -5.55
C SER A 26 -3.93 -9.12 -5.97
N ASP A 27 -4.06 -8.69 -7.23
CA ASP A 27 -5.35 -8.32 -7.79
C ASP A 27 -6.25 -9.56 -7.82
N VAL A 28 -7.49 -9.44 -7.36
CA VAL A 28 -8.39 -10.59 -7.33
C VAL A 28 -8.83 -11.02 -8.73
N GLU A 29 -8.71 -10.13 -9.72
CA GLU A 29 -9.16 -10.42 -11.07
C GLU A 29 -8.02 -10.79 -12.01
N ASP A 30 -6.79 -10.46 -11.65
CA ASP A 30 -5.65 -10.71 -12.53
C ASP A 30 -4.44 -11.07 -11.68
N ALA A 31 -4.06 -12.34 -11.70
CA ALA A 31 -2.97 -12.84 -10.88
C ALA A 31 -1.61 -12.26 -11.29
N ASP A 32 -1.52 -11.69 -12.50
CA ASP A 32 -0.27 -11.09 -12.97
C ASP A 32 -0.08 -9.66 -12.46
N VAL A 33 -1.10 -9.09 -11.84
CA VAL A 33 -1.05 -7.74 -11.29
C VAL A 33 -0.85 -7.84 -9.79
N GLY A 34 0.18 -7.21 -9.30
CA GLY A 34 0.53 -7.26 -7.90
C GLY A 34 1.04 -5.92 -7.37
N LEU A 35 1.09 -5.83 -6.06
CA LEU A 35 1.55 -4.64 -5.39
C LEU A 35 2.33 -5.08 -4.16
N GLU A 36 3.54 -4.58 -4.03
CA GLU A 36 4.38 -4.90 -2.87
C GLU A 36 4.73 -3.60 -2.19
N ILE A 37 4.33 -3.45 -0.95
CA ILE A 37 4.51 -2.22 -0.20
C ILE A 37 5.48 -2.45 0.94
N THR A 38 6.52 -1.63 0.99
CA THR A 38 7.52 -1.69 2.04
C THR A 38 7.78 -0.27 2.52
N GLY A 39 7.21 0.08 3.68
CA GLY A 39 7.40 1.40 4.24
C GLY A 39 6.85 2.49 3.33
N ASP A 40 7.74 3.32 2.81
CA ASP A 40 7.36 4.46 1.98
C ASP A 40 7.53 4.18 0.49
N LYS A 41 7.64 2.91 0.10
CA LYS A 41 7.82 2.55 -1.30
C LYS A 41 6.85 1.45 -1.68
N ALA A 42 6.35 1.52 -2.90
CA ALA A 42 5.47 0.50 -3.44
C ALA A 42 5.96 0.08 -4.81
N LYS A 43 5.99 -1.23 -5.04
CA LYS A 43 6.34 -1.81 -6.32
C LYS A 43 5.08 -2.33 -6.96
N LEU A 44 4.73 -1.74 -8.08
CA LEU A 44 3.53 -2.10 -8.82
C LEU A 44 3.95 -2.97 -9.99
N THR A 45 3.38 -4.16 -10.07
CA THR A 45 3.76 -5.17 -11.07
C THR A 45 2.58 -5.50 -11.96
N ASP A 46 2.84 -5.61 -13.26
CA ASP A 46 1.83 -6.03 -14.23
C ASP A 46 2.54 -6.92 -15.25
N GLY A 47 2.38 -8.23 -15.05
CA GLY A 47 3.09 -9.20 -15.87
C GLY A 47 4.59 -9.11 -15.63
N GLY A 48 5.36 -8.92 -16.70
CA GLY A 48 6.81 -8.77 -16.58
C GLY A 48 7.29 -7.35 -16.36
N PHE A 49 6.36 -6.41 -16.25
CA PHE A 49 6.66 -5.00 -16.09
C PHE A 49 6.43 -4.55 -14.66
N PHE A 50 7.28 -3.68 -14.15
CA PHE A 50 7.04 -3.12 -12.82
C PHE A 50 7.58 -1.70 -12.74
N ILE A 51 7.01 -0.92 -11.83
CA ILE A 51 7.51 0.40 -11.47
C ILE A 51 7.50 0.52 -9.95
N THR A 52 8.33 1.39 -9.44
CA THR A 52 8.39 1.67 -8.01
C THR A 52 7.93 3.10 -7.79
N CYS A 53 7.02 3.27 -6.85
CA CYS A 53 6.43 4.58 -6.57
C CYS A 53 6.58 4.89 -5.09
N PRO A 54 6.83 6.14 -4.72
CA PRO A 54 6.79 6.52 -3.31
C PRO A 54 5.36 6.47 -2.78
N VAL A 55 5.23 6.11 -1.51
CA VAL A 55 3.94 6.04 -0.82
C VAL A 55 3.82 7.27 0.05
N GLU A 56 2.72 7.98 -0.08
CA GLU A 56 2.43 9.16 0.71
C GLU A 56 1.14 8.96 1.50
N GLY A 57 1.06 9.62 2.66
CA GLY A 57 -0.12 9.52 3.50
C GLY A 57 0.10 8.61 4.68
N PRO A 58 -0.98 8.16 5.32
CA PRO A 58 -2.36 8.30 4.84
C PRO A 58 -2.96 9.67 5.13
N ASP A 59 -3.91 10.03 4.30
CA ASP A 59 -4.73 11.22 4.51
C ASP A 59 -6.17 10.71 4.51
N GLN A 60 -6.81 10.73 5.68
CA GLN A 60 -8.16 10.19 5.85
C GLN A 60 -8.24 8.74 5.35
N ASP A 61 -7.26 7.93 5.76
CA ASP A 61 -7.17 6.51 5.45
C ASP A 61 -6.84 6.21 3.98
N VAL A 62 -6.52 7.22 3.19
CA VAL A 62 -6.16 7.03 1.79
C VAL A 62 -4.66 7.26 1.63
N TYR A 63 -3.99 6.28 1.03
CA TYR A 63 -2.57 6.41 0.68
C TYR A 63 -2.49 6.76 -0.79
N THR A 64 -1.47 7.51 -1.15
CA THR A 64 -1.26 7.92 -2.54
C THR A 64 0.08 7.42 -3.02
N LEU A 65 0.09 6.75 -4.17
CA LEU A 65 1.33 6.41 -4.86
C LEU A 65 1.55 7.43 -5.95
N ALA A 66 2.68 8.15 -5.87
CA ALA A 66 3.04 9.11 -6.89
C ALA A 66 3.96 8.40 -7.88
N CYS A 67 3.40 7.98 -8.99
CA CYS A 67 4.11 7.13 -9.95
C CYS A 67 4.59 7.92 -11.14
N ASN A 68 5.72 7.49 -11.70
CA ASN A 68 6.27 8.11 -12.90
C ASN A 68 6.80 6.99 -13.79
N ASP A 69 6.25 6.89 -14.99
CA ASP A 69 6.65 5.89 -15.96
C ASP A 69 7.12 6.61 -17.22
N GLU A 70 8.44 6.66 -17.41
CA GLU A 70 9.06 7.29 -18.58
C GLU A 70 8.59 8.72 -18.79
N GLY A 71 8.52 9.48 -17.68
CA GLY A 71 8.14 10.87 -17.74
C GLY A 71 6.65 11.14 -17.63
N ILE A 72 5.85 10.09 -17.63
CA ILE A 72 4.41 10.22 -17.47
C ILE A 72 4.07 10.04 -16.01
N GLU A 73 3.52 11.06 -15.38
CA GLU A 73 3.13 10.99 -13.98
C GLU A 73 1.69 10.54 -13.86
N PHE A 74 1.45 9.65 -12.90
CA PHE A 74 0.08 9.26 -12.58
C PHE A 74 0.02 8.90 -11.10
N PHE A 75 -1.19 8.88 -10.56
CA PHE A 75 -1.41 8.63 -9.15
C PHE A 75 -2.28 7.42 -8.96
N VAL A 76 -1.94 6.63 -7.93
CA VAL A 76 -2.71 5.46 -7.56
C VAL A 76 -3.13 5.67 -6.12
N TYR A 77 -4.41 5.49 -5.82
CA TYR A 77 -4.93 5.69 -4.48
C TYR A 77 -5.25 4.36 -3.86
N LEU A 78 -4.85 4.19 -2.59
CA LEU A 78 -5.02 2.93 -1.88
C LEU A 78 -5.81 3.16 -0.61
N ARG A 79 -6.74 2.28 -0.33
CA ARG A 79 -7.47 2.32 0.92
C ARG A 79 -7.73 0.91 1.39
N LEU A 80 -7.37 0.62 2.64
CA LEU A 80 -7.62 -0.68 3.23
C LEU A 80 -9.03 -0.70 3.78
N ASP A 81 -9.82 -1.67 3.36
CA ASP A 81 -11.21 -1.79 3.76
C ASP A 81 -11.51 -3.26 4.04
N ASP A 82 -11.61 -3.59 5.34
CA ASP A 82 -11.97 -4.93 5.78
C ASP A 82 -11.04 -6.00 5.21
N GLY A 83 -9.74 -5.71 5.23
CA GLY A 83 -8.73 -6.68 4.78
C GLY A 83 -8.50 -6.68 3.28
N ILE A 84 -9.29 -5.90 2.54
CA ILE A 84 -9.15 -5.79 1.09
C ILE A 84 -8.55 -4.41 0.79
N LEU A 85 -7.53 -4.39 -0.04
CA LEU A 85 -6.92 -3.14 -0.44
C LEU A 85 -7.61 -2.66 -1.71
N LYS A 86 -8.32 -1.54 -1.60
CA LYS A 86 -8.97 -0.92 -2.75
C LYS A 86 -7.94 -0.06 -3.46
N VAL A 87 -7.77 -0.30 -4.74
CA VAL A 87 -6.76 0.38 -5.55
C VAL A 87 -7.48 1.12 -6.66
N VAL A 88 -7.30 2.44 -6.73
CA VAL A 88 -7.99 3.27 -7.72
C VAL A 88 -6.96 3.84 -8.67
N VAL A 89 -7.12 3.52 -9.95
CA VAL A 89 -6.26 4.03 -11.04
C VAL A 89 -7.19 4.47 -12.15
N ASP A 90 -7.07 5.73 -12.57
CA ASP A 90 -7.84 6.27 -13.71
C ASP A 90 -9.34 5.97 -13.58
N ASP A 91 -9.89 6.24 -12.39
CA ASP A 91 -11.31 6.04 -12.07
C ASP A 91 -11.75 4.58 -12.07
N GLU A 92 -10.82 3.67 -12.20
CA GLU A 92 -11.11 2.24 -12.10
C GLU A 92 -10.72 1.74 -10.73
N VAL A 93 -11.63 1.02 -10.07
CA VAL A 93 -11.39 0.46 -8.74
C VAL A 93 -11.09 -1.02 -8.88
N ARG A 94 -9.96 -1.45 -8.32
CA ARG A 94 -9.59 -2.85 -8.31
C ARG A 94 -9.38 -3.29 -6.86
N ASN A 95 -9.69 -4.54 -6.60
CA ASN A 95 -9.58 -5.09 -5.26
C ASN A 95 -8.36 -6.00 -5.19
N PHE A 96 -7.52 -5.77 -4.19
CA PHE A 96 -6.32 -6.58 -3.97
C PHE A 96 -6.44 -7.27 -2.63
N VAL A 97 -5.95 -8.49 -2.56
CA VAL A 97 -5.91 -9.27 -1.31
C VAL A 97 -4.46 -9.62 -1.01
N ARG A 98 -4.19 -9.89 0.26
CA ARG A 98 -2.84 -10.27 0.67
C ARG A 98 -2.49 -11.62 0.08
N LYS A 99 -1.26 -11.71 -0.33
CA LYS A 99 -0.74 -12.99 -0.80
C LYS A 99 -0.41 -13.91 0.34
#